data_fae4e2d0d74e8f6de25e9d8f72de9653
#
_entry.id   fae4e2d0d74e8f6de25e9d8f72de9653
#
_cell.length_a   1.000
_cell.length_b   1.000
_cell.length_c   1.000
_cell.angle_alpha   90.00
_cell.angle_beta   90.00
_cell.angle_gamma   90.00
#
_symmetry.space_group_name_H-M   'P 1'
#
loop_
_entity.id
_entity.type
_entity.pdbx_description
1 polymer ?
#
loop_
_entity_poly.entity_id
_entity_poly.type
_entity_poly.pdbx_seq_one_letter_code
_entity_poly.pdbx_strand_id
1 'polypeptide(L)'
;MLDRRTKIVCTLGPAVASKEGILGLVNAGMNVARLNMSHGEHADHEANYRWVREATDESGKAVGVLADLQGPKIRLGRFINGEEMWAEGETVRITVEDVEGTHDRVSTTYKNLAQDAKPGDRLLIDDGKVAVVCREVDRNDVVCEVTEGGPVSNNKGVSLPGMDISVPALSEKDIADLRFALNLGVDMIALSFVRSPADVDKVHEIMDEEGRRVPVIAKLEKPEAVDALESIVLAFDAIMIARGDLGVEVPLEQVPLFQKRAIQIARENAKPVIVATQMLDSMISNLRPTRAEASDVANAVLDGADAVMLSGETSVGIDPQNVVRTMSKIVTNAEEGGKVPPLTHVPRTKRGVVSYSARDIAERLNAKAIVAFTTSGDTAKRVARLHSSLPLLAFTPHPAVRSQLALTWGAETFLSSEVKSTDDMMEAIDQSLLGMDKYKEGDMIVVIAGTPPGISGNTNMIQVHQLGQTLREQ
;
A
#
# COMPACT_ATOMS: atom_id res chain seq x y z
N MET A 1 -11.10 -17.98 -17.60
CA MET A 1 -10.69 -16.65 -17.17
C MET A 1 -9.43 -16.83 -16.36
N LEU A 2 -8.37 -16.10 -16.68
CA LEU A 2 -7.21 -16.04 -15.80
C LEU A 2 -7.64 -15.36 -14.50
N ASP A 3 -7.26 -15.93 -13.35
CA ASP A 3 -7.52 -15.28 -12.07
C ASP A 3 -6.73 -13.97 -12.01
N ARG A 4 -7.39 -12.90 -11.60
CA ARG A 4 -6.78 -11.57 -11.45
C ARG A 4 -5.53 -11.64 -10.55
N ARG A 5 -4.42 -11.05 -10.98
CA ARG A 5 -3.12 -11.10 -10.29
C ARG A 5 -2.81 -9.83 -9.49
N THR A 6 -3.05 -8.65 -10.05
CA THR A 6 -2.93 -7.39 -9.33
C THR A 6 -3.96 -7.36 -8.20
N LYS A 7 -3.52 -7.06 -7.00
CA LYS A 7 -4.33 -7.07 -5.78
C LYS A 7 -5.18 -5.81 -5.66
N ILE A 8 -6.27 -5.89 -4.89
CA ILE A 8 -7.12 -4.74 -4.57
C ILE A 8 -7.07 -4.50 -3.07
N VAL A 9 -6.67 -3.29 -2.69
CA VAL A 9 -6.74 -2.77 -1.33
C VAL A 9 -8.01 -1.94 -1.20
N CYS A 10 -8.86 -2.26 -0.21
CA CYS A 10 -10.10 -1.51 0.05
C CYS A 10 -10.05 -0.85 1.41
N THR A 11 -10.31 0.46 1.45
CA THR A 11 -10.49 1.18 2.71
C THR A 11 -11.83 0.84 3.32
N LEU A 12 -11.82 0.41 4.58
CA LEU A 12 -13.03 0.16 5.33
C LEU A 12 -13.55 1.46 5.97
N GLY A 13 -14.84 1.61 6.00
CA GLY A 13 -15.51 2.78 6.57
C GLY A 13 -17.02 2.55 6.70
N PRO A 14 -17.81 3.59 6.98
CA PRO A 14 -19.23 3.48 7.30
C PRO A 14 -20.07 2.71 6.27
N ALA A 15 -19.71 2.78 4.98
CA ALA A 15 -20.48 2.12 3.91
C ALA A 15 -20.40 0.58 3.96
N VAL A 16 -19.41 0.01 4.68
CA VAL A 16 -19.15 -1.44 4.73
C VAL A 16 -18.95 -1.97 6.15
N ALA A 17 -19.22 -1.15 7.18
CA ALA A 17 -18.98 -1.47 8.58
C ALA A 17 -19.97 -2.51 9.12
N SER A 18 -19.94 -3.72 8.58
CA SER A 18 -20.67 -4.91 9.04
C SER A 18 -19.98 -6.17 8.56
N LYS A 19 -20.28 -7.30 9.19
CA LYS A 19 -19.78 -8.61 8.74
C LYS A 19 -20.16 -8.89 7.28
N GLU A 20 -21.40 -8.65 6.92
CA GLU A 20 -21.93 -8.87 5.57
C GLU A 20 -21.29 -7.92 4.54
N GLY A 21 -21.09 -6.65 4.93
CA GLY A 21 -20.45 -5.66 4.08
C GLY A 21 -19.02 -6.04 3.73
N ILE A 22 -18.24 -6.45 4.74
CA ILE A 22 -16.84 -6.86 4.57
C ILE A 22 -16.74 -8.18 3.82
N LEU A 23 -17.55 -9.19 4.13
CA LEU A 23 -17.61 -10.45 3.38
C LEU A 23 -18.00 -10.18 1.91
N GLY A 24 -18.90 -9.24 1.68
CA GLY A 24 -19.28 -8.80 0.33
C GLY A 24 -18.09 -8.20 -0.45
N LEU A 25 -17.22 -7.41 0.20
CA LEU A 25 -15.99 -6.91 -0.43
C LEU A 25 -15.01 -8.04 -0.76
N VAL A 26 -14.82 -9.00 0.16
CA VAL A 26 -13.95 -10.18 -0.06
C VAL A 26 -14.44 -10.98 -1.26
N ASN A 27 -15.74 -11.22 -1.34
CA ASN A 27 -16.35 -11.95 -2.45
C ASN A 27 -16.31 -11.16 -3.78
N ALA A 28 -16.36 -9.83 -3.71
CA ALA A 28 -16.20 -8.96 -4.88
C ALA A 28 -14.75 -8.90 -5.39
N GLY A 29 -13.75 -9.23 -4.53
CA GLY A 29 -12.34 -9.31 -4.94
C GLY A 29 -11.34 -8.54 -4.07
N MET A 30 -11.72 -8.04 -2.89
CA MET A 30 -10.79 -7.44 -1.94
C MET A 30 -9.72 -8.45 -1.50
N ASN A 31 -8.46 -8.03 -1.52
CA ASN A 31 -7.31 -8.81 -1.05
C ASN A 31 -6.73 -8.25 0.26
N VAL A 32 -6.77 -6.94 0.43
CA VAL A 32 -6.25 -6.26 1.63
C VAL A 32 -7.29 -5.25 2.11
N ALA A 33 -7.60 -5.31 3.39
CA ALA A 33 -8.44 -4.35 4.08
C ALA A 33 -7.57 -3.25 4.69
N ARG A 34 -7.83 -1.98 4.36
CA ARG A 34 -7.13 -0.82 4.92
C ARG A 34 -7.96 -0.20 6.04
N LEU A 35 -7.37 -0.12 7.23
CA LEU A 35 -7.86 0.66 8.36
C LEU A 35 -7.19 2.03 8.32
N ASN A 36 -7.96 3.07 7.96
CA ASN A 36 -7.44 4.44 7.89
C ASN A 36 -7.51 5.09 9.28
N MET A 37 -6.37 5.17 9.99
CA MET A 37 -6.28 5.71 11.34
C MET A 37 -6.50 7.22 11.42
N SER A 38 -6.68 7.90 10.27
CA SER A 38 -7.07 9.33 10.24
C SER A 38 -8.53 9.56 10.61
N HIS A 39 -9.37 8.52 10.58
CA HIS A 39 -10.81 8.58 10.80
C HIS A 39 -11.28 7.41 11.65
N GLY A 40 -12.37 7.58 12.37
CA GLY A 40 -12.94 6.56 13.26
C GLY A 40 -12.19 6.43 14.59
N GLU A 41 -12.76 5.65 15.47
CA GLU A 41 -12.20 5.35 16.78
C GLU A 41 -11.57 3.94 16.80
N HIS A 42 -10.71 3.64 17.75
CA HIS A 42 -10.07 2.34 17.91
C HIS A 42 -11.10 1.19 17.96
N ALA A 43 -12.26 1.41 18.59
CA ALA A 43 -13.33 0.41 18.68
C ALA A 43 -13.94 0.06 17.31
N ASP A 44 -14.05 1.06 16.40
CA ASP A 44 -14.54 0.83 15.04
C ASP A 44 -13.53 0.00 14.24
N HIS A 45 -12.25 0.31 14.38
CA HIS A 45 -11.17 -0.43 13.74
C HIS A 45 -11.05 -1.87 14.25
N GLU A 46 -11.24 -2.08 15.54
CA GLU A 46 -11.27 -3.42 16.15
C GLU A 46 -12.45 -4.25 15.61
N ALA A 47 -13.64 -3.67 15.51
CA ALA A 47 -14.80 -4.33 14.94
C ALA A 47 -14.56 -4.72 13.46
N ASN A 48 -14.05 -3.79 12.66
CA ASN A 48 -13.71 -4.04 11.26
C ASN A 48 -12.66 -5.16 11.13
N TYR A 49 -11.59 -5.12 11.95
CA TYR A 49 -10.56 -6.15 11.96
C TYR A 49 -11.15 -7.53 12.24
N ARG A 50 -12.00 -7.66 13.25
CA ARG A 50 -12.66 -8.92 13.60
C ARG A 50 -13.50 -9.45 12.42
N TRP A 51 -14.30 -8.60 11.78
CA TRP A 51 -15.10 -9.01 10.63
C TRP A 51 -14.24 -9.41 9.41
N VAL A 52 -13.07 -8.80 9.22
CA VAL A 52 -12.13 -9.25 8.17
C VAL A 52 -11.62 -10.66 8.48
N ARG A 53 -11.27 -10.95 9.74
CA ARG A 53 -10.80 -12.30 10.13
C ARG A 53 -11.91 -13.35 9.97
N GLU A 54 -13.13 -13.03 10.39
CA GLU A 54 -14.31 -13.90 10.17
C GLU A 54 -14.55 -14.14 8.67
N ALA A 55 -14.46 -13.11 7.84
CA ALA A 55 -14.61 -13.23 6.38
C ALA A 55 -13.49 -14.07 5.74
N THR A 56 -12.26 -14.00 6.26
CA THR A 56 -11.14 -14.87 5.86
C THR A 56 -11.46 -16.33 6.16
N ASP A 57 -11.93 -16.62 7.36
CA ASP A 57 -12.26 -17.99 7.78
C ASP A 57 -13.45 -18.56 6.98
N GLU A 58 -14.48 -17.75 6.75
CA GLU A 58 -15.68 -18.16 6.02
C GLU A 58 -15.41 -18.37 4.52
N SER A 59 -14.62 -17.51 3.91
CA SER A 59 -14.32 -17.58 2.46
C SER A 59 -13.16 -18.49 2.10
N GLY A 60 -12.31 -18.85 3.06
CA GLY A 60 -11.04 -19.54 2.85
C GLY A 60 -9.95 -18.70 2.16
N LYS A 61 -10.26 -17.44 1.79
CA LYS A 61 -9.34 -16.54 1.10
C LYS A 61 -8.44 -15.83 2.10
N ALA A 62 -7.14 -15.69 1.78
CA ALA A 62 -6.26 -14.84 2.55
C ALA A 62 -6.62 -13.36 2.33
N VAL A 63 -6.91 -12.63 3.42
CA VAL A 63 -7.11 -11.18 3.40
C VAL A 63 -6.15 -10.55 4.38
N GLY A 64 -5.26 -9.68 3.88
CA GLY A 64 -4.35 -8.91 4.72
C GLY A 64 -5.05 -7.71 5.36
N VAL A 65 -4.59 -7.29 6.53
CA VAL A 65 -5.06 -6.06 7.18
C VAL A 65 -3.91 -5.07 7.28
N LEU A 66 -4.11 -3.90 6.70
CA LEU A 66 -3.19 -2.78 6.68
C LEU A 66 -3.72 -1.66 7.59
N ALA A 67 -2.97 -1.28 8.63
CA ALA A 67 -3.24 -0.06 9.38
C ALA A 67 -2.42 1.10 8.77
N ASP A 68 -3.11 2.14 8.32
CA ASP A 68 -2.52 3.32 7.68
C ASP A 68 -2.53 4.48 8.67
N LEU A 69 -1.33 4.84 9.18
CA LEU A 69 -1.14 5.89 10.16
C LEU A 69 -1.39 7.25 9.54
N GLN A 70 -1.97 8.16 10.32
CA GLN A 70 -2.33 9.49 9.84
C GLN A 70 -1.10 10.31 9.40
N GLY A 71 0.00 10.19 10.13
CA GLY A 71 1.17 11.04 10.00
C GLY A 71 0.96 12.43 10.62
N PRO A 72 2.01 13.24 10.66
CA PRO A 72 1.98 14.58 11.24
C PRO A 72 1.28 15.58 10.32
N LYS A 73 -0.03 15.43 10.12
CA LYS A 73 -0.80 16.30 9.23
C LYS A 73 -0.92 17.71 9.81
N ILE A 74 -0.41 18.69 9.08
CA ILE A 74 -0.52 20.10 9.42
C ILE A 74 -1.91 20.59 9.01
N ARG A 75 -2.56 21.39 9.88
CA ARG A 75 -3.90 21.91 9.65
C ARG A 75 -3.99 23.38 10.07
N LEU A 76 -4.91 24.11 9.46
CA LEU A 76 -5.42 25.37 10.02
C LEU A 76 -6.23 25.09 11.29
N GLY A 77 -6.31 26.07 12.16
CA GLY A 77 -7.19 26.05 13.32
C GLY A 77 -8.67 26.25 12.95
N ARG A 78 -9.44 26.70 13.93
CA ARG A 78 -10.88 26.94 13.74
C ARG A 78 -11.12 28.43 13.52
N PHE A 79 -12.06 28.74 12.65
CA PHE A 79 -12.55 30.09 12.40
C PHE A 79 -13.80 30.39 13.28
N ILE A 80 -13.94 31.60 13.76
CA ILE A 80 -15.10 32.06 14.56
C ILE A 80 -16.42 31.78 13.81
N ASN A 81 -16.44 32.05 12.50
CA ASN A 81 -17.61 31.85 11.64
C ASN A 81 -17.68 30.45 10.99
N GLY A 82 -16.75 29.58 11.33
CA GLY A 82 -16.64 28.24 10.71
C GLY A 82 -15.95 28.21 9.36
N GLU A 83 -16.15 29.26 8.55
CA GLU A 83 -15.52 29.41 7.23
C GLU A 83 -15.31 30.87 6.87
N GLU A 84 -14.29 31.16 6.04
CA GLU A 84 -14.00 32.48 5.49
C GLU A 84 -13.68 32.36 3.99
N MET A 85 -13.83 33.45 3.26
CA MET A 85 -13.49 33.52 1.85
C MET A 85 -12.28 34.42 1.66
N TRP A 86 -11.15 33.85 1.25
CA TRP A 86 -9.94 34.64 0.92
C TRP A 86 -9.90 34.97 -0.56
N ALA A 87 -9.69 36.25 -0.86
CA ALA A 87 -9.55 36.70 -2.24
C ALA A 87 -8.08 36.82 -2.64
N GLU A 88 -7.79 36.65 -3.94
CA GLU A 88 -6.46 36.83 -4.50
C GLU A 88 -5.93 38.26 -4.23
N GLY A 89 -4.68 38.37 -3.79
CA GLY A 89 -4.02 39.62 -3.42
C GLY A 89 -4.24 40.07 -1.99
N GLU A 90 -5.11 39.41 -1.21
CA GLU A 90 -5.27 39.71 0.22
C GLU A 90 -4.05 39.30 1.03
N THR A 91 -3.85 40.00 2.14
CA THR A 91 -2.83 39.64 3.15
C THR A 91 -3.49 38.95 4.32
N VAL A 92 -3.04 37.73 4.61
CA VAL A 92 -3.53 36.90 5.73
C VAL A 92 -2.36 36.47 6.61
N ARG A 93 -2.65 36.16 7.87
CA ARG A 93 -1.65 35.71 8.85
C ARG A 93 -1.96 34.30 9.31
N ILE A 94 -0.97 33.41 9.23
CA ILE A 94 -1.05 32.08 9.82
C ILE A 94 -0.15 32.07 11.05
N THR A 95 -0.74 31.89 12.22
CA THR A 95 -0.05 32.03 13.51
C THR A 95 0.17 30.68 14.20
N VAL A 96 1.29 30.57 14.92
CA VAL A 96 1.57 29.41 15.80
C VAL A 96 0.89 29.55 17.17
N GLU A 97 0.30 30.70 17.46
CA GLU A 97 -0.50 30.93 18.69
C GLU A 97 -1.85 30.22 18.61
N ASP A 98 -2.36 29.78 19.75
CA ASP A 98 -3.69 29.20 19.84
C ASP A 98 -4.74 30.34 19.91
N VAL A 99 -5.27 30.70 18.73
CA VAL A 99 -6.30 31.71 18.58
C VAL A 99 -7.49 31.16 17.80
N GLU A 100 -8.65 31.68 18.08
CA GLU A 100 -9.83 31.51 17.25
C GLU A 100 -9.67 32.39 16.01
N GLY A 101 -9.78 31.80 14.83
CA GLY A 101 -9.44 32.44 13.56
C GLY A 101 -10.47 33.47 13.13
N THR A 102 -9.99 34.58 12.59
CA THR A 102 -10.74 35.63 11.92
C THR A 102 -10.46 35.58 10.42
N HIS A 103 -11.05 36.51 9.63
CA HIS A 103 -10.79 36.54 8.18
C HIS A 103 -9.31 36.68 7.86
N ASP A 104 -8.58 37.51 8.59
CA ASP A 104 -7.19 37.90 8.30
C ASP A 104 -6.13 37.20 9.18
N ARG A 105 -6.53 36.37 10.16
CA ARG A 105 -5.59 35.66 11.04
C ARG A 105 -6.17 34.35 11.54
N VAL A 106 -5.43 33.24 11.37
CA VAL A 106 -5.85 31.89 11.82
C VAL A 106 -4.67 31.13 12.39
N SER A 107 -4.94 30.29 13.40
CA SER A 107 -3.92 29.41 13.98
C SER A 107 -3.55 28.24 13.07
N THR A 108 -2.39 27.61 13.34
CA THR A 108 -1.99 26.34 12.75
C THR A 108 -1.64 25.33 13.83
N THR A 109 -1.80 24.04 13.50
CA THR A 109 -1.33 22.94 14.36
C THR A 109 0.19 22.80 14.36
N TYR A 110 0.89 23.37 13.37
CA TYR A 110 2.33 23.30 13.26
C TYR A 110 3.02 24.43 14.03
N LYS A 111 3.46 24.14 15.25
CA LYS A 111 3.99 25.15 16.18
C LYS A 111 5.35 25.73 15.78
N ASN A 112 6.11 25.06 14.92
CA ASN A 112 7.40 25.55 14.41
C ASN A 112 7.25 26.31 13.08
N LEU A 113 6.04 26.54 12.56
CA LEU A 113 5.85 27.18 11.25
C LEU A 113 6.59 28.52 11.13
N ALA A 114 6.52 29.38 12.16
CA ALA A 114 7.18 30.68 12.15
C ALA A 114 8.74 30.60 12.23
N GLN A 115 9.29 29.45 12.63
CA GLN A 115 10.75 29.23 12.66
C GLN A 115 11.26 28.67 11.32
N ASP A 116 10.45 27.84 10.66
CA ASP A 116 10.84 27.11 9.46
C ASP A 116 10.49 27.89 8.19
N ALA A 117 9.41 28.71 8.21
CA ALA A 117 8.96 29.48 7.05
C ALA A 117 9.92 30.61 6.65
N LYS A 118 10.09 30.80 5.35
CA LYS A 118 10.90 31.86 4.73
C LYS A 118 10.10 32.63 3.68
N PRO A 119 10.41 33.90 3.44
CA PRO A 119 9.81 34.65 2.33
C PRO A 119 9.96 33.88 1.01
N GLY A 120 8.84 33.71 0.30
CA GLY A 120 8.75 32.96 -0.94
C GLY A 120 8.20 31.53 -0.79
N ASP A 121 8.14 30.98 0.43
CA ASP A 121 7.55 29.66 0.66
C ASP A 121 6.05 29.67 0.37
N ARG A 122 5.59 28.62 -0.29
CA ARG A 122 4.16 28.41 -0.60
C ARG A 122 3.51 27.56 0.50
N LEU A 123 2.30 27.93 0.85
CA LEU A 123 1.42 27.14 1.71
C LEU A 123 0.16 26.82 0.91
N LEU A 124 -0.17 25.56 0.78
CA LEU A 124 -1.34 25.08 0.05
C LEU A 124 -2.39 24.58 1.03
N ILE A 125 -3.61 25.06 0.91
CA ILE A 125 -4.71 24.82 1.85
C ILE A 125 -5.82 24.06 1.14
N ASP A 126 -6.44 23.10 1.84
CA ASP A 126 -7.53 22.24 1.32
C ASP A 126 -7.13 21.56 0.00
N ASP A 127 -6.03 20.82 0.02
CA ASP A 127 -5.44 20.08 -1.11
C ASP A 127 -5.12 20.99 -2.32
N GLY A 128 -4.68 22.23 -2.01
CA GLY A 128 -4.25 23.18 -3.03
C GLY A 128 -5.36 24.04 -3.65
N LYS A 129 -6.59 23.97 -3.14
CA LYS A 129 -7.69 24.84 -3.60
C LYS A 129 -7.46 26.30 -3.30
N VAL A 130 -6.72 26.58 -2.22
CA VAL A 130 -6.27 27.92 -1.84
C VAL A 130 -4.77 27.88 -1.69
N ALA A 131 -4.08 28.84 -2.28
CA ALA A 131 -2.62 29.00 -2.19
C ALA A 131 -2.25 30.37 -1.63
N VAL A 132 -1.31 30.37 -0.69
CA VAL A 132 -0.74 31.60 -0.14
C VAL A 132 0.80 31.52 -0.18
N VAL A 133 1.46 32.67 -0.30
CA VAL A 133 2.93 32.77 -0.32
C VAL A 133 3.39 33.61 0.86
N CYS A 134 4.29 33.06 1.66
CA CYS A 134 4.94 33.77 2.75
C CYS A 134 5.65 35.02 2.20
N ARG A 135 5.35 36.19 2.73
CA ARG A 135 6.01 37.46 2.43
C ARG A 135 7.02 37.86 3.50
N GLU A 136 6.65 37.64 4.74
CA GLU A 136 7.52 37.87 5.91
C GLU A 136 7.08 37.01 7.10
N VAL A 137 7.95 36.89 8.08
CA VAL A 137 7.64 36.27 9.37
C VAL A 137 7.73 37.36 10.44
N ASP A 138 6.63 37.62 11.14
CA ASP A 138 6.53 38.58 12.22
C ASP A 138 6.27 37.86 13.54
N ARG A 139 7.33 37.55 14.28
CA ARG A 139 7.31 36.82 15.56
C ARG A 139 6.67 35.42 15.41
N ASN A 140 5.37 35.31 15.80
CA ASN A 140 4.62 34.06 15.78
C ASN A 140 3.69 33.95 14.55
N ASP A 141 3.67 34.97 13.71
CA ASP A 141 2.82 35.05 12.54
C ASP A 141 3.63 34.89 11.24
N VAL A 142 3.19 34.02 10.36
CA VAL A 142 3.64 33.98 8.97
C VAL A 142 2.67 34.83 8.16
N VAL A 143 3.16 35.96 7.67
CA VAL A 143 2.39 36.92 6.87
C VAL A 143 2.41 36.47 5.43
N CYS A 144 1.27 36.15 4.88
CA CYS A 144 1.12 35.57 3.56
C CYS A 144 0.27 36.47 2.64
N GLU A 145 0.59 36.45 1.36
CA GLU A 145 -0.28 36.96 0.31
C GLU A 145 -1.02 35.80 -0.34
N VAL A 146 -2.33 35.94 -0.51
CA VAL A 146 -3.17 34.97 -1.21
C VAL A 146 -2.88 35.04 -2.70
N THR A 147 -2.38 33.93 -3.29
CA THR A 147 -2.09 33.83 -4.73
C THR A 147 -3.18 33.09 -5.50
N GLU A 148 -3.91 32.20 -4.84
CA GLU A 148 -5.09 31.52 -5.36
C GLU A 148 -6.17 31.57 -4.28
N GLY A 149 -7.23 32.37 -4.51
CA GLY A 149 -8.29 32.59 -3.56
C GLY A 149 -9.33 31.48 -3.54
N GLY A 150 -10.08 31.41 -2.41
CA GLY A 150 -11.15 30.43 -2.25
C GLY A 150 -11.64 30.33 -0.82
N PRO A 151 -12.59 29.41 -0.53
CA PRO A 151 -13.09 29.17 0.81
C PRO A 151 -12.06 28.45 1.68
N VAL A 152 -11.85 28.94 2.89
CA VAL A 152 -11.07 28.31 3.94
C VAL A 152 -11.97 28.03 5.14
N SER A 153 -11.84 26.88 5.76
CA SER A 153 -12.70 26.49 6.89
C SER A 153 -11.94 25.73 7.97
N ASN A 154 -12.66 25.39 9.03
CA ASN A 154 -12.12 24.72 10.20
C ASN A 154 -11.28 23.48 9.87
N ASN A 155 -10.10 23.39 10.45
CA ASN A 155 -9.23 22.20 10.43
C ASN A 155 -8.79 21.74 9.04
N LYS A 156 -8.80 22.63 8.04
CA LYS A 156 -8.32 22.31 6.68
C LYS A 156 -6.85 21.94 6.68
N GLY A 157 -6.48 20.95 5.87
CA GLY A 157 -5.10 20.53 5.68
C GLY A 157 -4.25 21.65 5.09
N VAL A 158 -3.01 21.74 5.53
CA VAL A 158 -1.99 22.65 5.00
C VAL A 158 -0.81 21.82 4.52
N SER A 159 -0.44 21.98 3.26
CA SER A 159 0.75 21.42 2.67
C SER A 159 1.81 22.51 2.52
N LEU A 160 3.07 22.16 2.76
CA LEU A 160 4.21 23.07 2.77
C LEU A 160 5.26 22.55 1.75
N PRO A 161 4.99 22.66 0.44
CA PRO A 161 5.84 22.08 -0.59
C PRO A 161 7.24 22.72 -0.60
N GLY A 162 8.28 21.88 -0.53
CA GLY A 162 9.68 22.31 -0.57
C GLY A 162 10.18 23.01 0.70
N MET A 163 9.37 23.13 1.75
CA MET A 163 9.78 23.66 3.04
C MET A 163 10.47 22.57 3.87
N ASP A 164 11.64 22.86 4.41
CA ASP A 164 12.35 21.98 5.35
C ASP A 164 11.67 22.06 6.73
N ILE A 165 10.77 21.13 6.99
CA ILE A 165 9.93 21.13 8.21
C ILE A 165 10.51 20.23 9.29
N SER A 166 10.56 20.73 10.51
CA SER A 166 11.06 20.03 11.72
C SER A 166 9.98 19.18 12.41
N VAL A 167 9.19 18.43 11.61
CA VAL A 167 8.12 17.56 12.14
C VAL A 167 8.66 16.13 12.29
N PRO A 168 8.45 15.46 13.43
CA PRO A 168 8.84 14.07 13.61
C PRO A 168 8.05 13.15 12.65
N ALA A 169 8.63 12.00 12.30
CA ALA A 169 7.98 11.02 11.41
C ALA A 169 6.66 10.46 11.98
N LEU A 170 6.54 10.39 13.31
CA LEU A 170 5.34 9.95 14.03
C LEU A 170 4.88 11.03 14.99
N SER A 171 3.61 11.39 14.94
CA SER A 171 2.93 12.17 16.00
C SER A 171 2.66 11.30 17.23
N GLU A 172 2.27 11.90 18.35
CA GLU A 172 1.84 11.16 19.54
C GLU A 172 0.61 10.27 19.24
N LYS A 173 -0.31 10.76 18.40
CA LYS A 173 -1.44 9.97 17.92
C LYS A 173 -0.96 8.76 17.13
N ASP A 174 -0.02 8.93 16.21
CA ASP A 174 0.50 7.83 15.40
C ASP A 174 1.18 6.76 16.27
N ILE A 175 1.87 7.16 17.33
CA ILE A 175 2.48 6.23 18.29
C ILE A 175 1.39 5.41 19.00
N ALA A 176 0.31 6.06 19.45
CA ALA A 176 -0.81 5.38 20.09
C ALA A 176 -1.53 4.43 19.11
N ASP A 177 -1.77 4.89 17.89
CA ASP A 177 -2.41 4.10 16.83
C ASP A 177 -1.54 2.91 16.40
N LEU A 178 -0.23 3.10 16.30
CA LEU A 178 0.72 2.02 15.98
C LEU A 178 0.70 0.93 17.05
N ARG A 179 0.79 1.30 18.34
CA ARG A 179 0.71 0.34 19.44
C ARG A 179 -0.64 -0.40 19.45
N PHE A 180 -1.73 0.32 19.25
CA PHE A 180 -3.06 -0.28 19.11
C PHE A 180 -3.11 -1.27 17.96
N ALA A 181 -2.67 -0.89 16.76
CA ALA A 181 -2.69 -1.73 15.57
C ALA A 181 -1.83 -3.00 15.73
N LEU A 182 -0.64 -2.88 16.34
CA LEU A 182 0.22 -4.02 16.64
C LEU A 182 -0.45 -4.99 17.62
N ASN A 183 -1.04 -4.48 18.70
CA ASN A 183 -1.75 -5.30 19.69
C ASN A 183 -3.03 -5.93 19.12
N LEU A 184 -3.73 -5.23 18.21
CA LEU A 184 -4.89 -5.76 17.51
C LEU A 184 -4.53 -6.94 16.62
N GLY A 185 -3.32 -6.95 16.05
CA GLY A 185 -2.86 -8.06 15.22
C GLY A 185 -2.91 -7.79 13.72
N VAL A 186 -2.81 -6.52 13.28
CA VAL A 186 -2.73 -6.17 11.84
C VAL A 186 -1.51 -6.81 11.18
N ASP A 187 -1.57 -6.99 9.88
CA ASP A 187 -0.52 -7.67 9.11
C ASP A 187 0.55 -6.72 8.58
N MET A 188 0.21 -5.45 8.39
CA MET A 188 1.07 -4.42 7.79
C MET A 188 0.75 -3.05 8.36
N ILE A 189 1.76 -2.16 8.38
CA ILE A 189 1.63 -0.75 8.75
C ILE A 189 2.02 0.12 7.55
N ALA A 190 1.26 1.16 7.25
CA ALA A 190 1.67 2.22 6.33
C ALA A 190 2.05 3.48 7.11
N LEU A 191 3.21 4.05 6.78
CA LEU A 191 3.75 5.27 7.38
C LEU A 191 3.54 6.43 6.42
N SER A 192 2.77 7.44 6.83
CA SER A 192 2.48 8.64 6.04
C SER A 192 3.64 9.64 6.05
N PHE A 193 3.74 10.42 4.97
CA PHE A 193 4.69 11.52 4.81
C PHE A 193 6.16 11.13 4.99
N VAL A 194 6.55 9.97 4.49
CA VAL A 194 7.94 9.50 4.50
C VAL A 194 8.81 10.46 3.67
N ARG A 195 9.93 10.90 4.25
CA ARG A 195 10.91 11.81 3.63
C ARG A 195 12.29 11.18 3.47
N SER A 196 12.60 10.22 4.33
CA SER A 196 13.93 9.60 4.37
C SER A 196 13.87 8.11 4.76
N PRO A 197 14.93 7.33 4.48
CA PRO A 197 15.01 5.95 4.98
C PRO A 197 15.01 5.84 6.50
N ALA A 198 15.47 6.86 7.24
CA ALA A 198 15.51 6.85 8.69
C ALA A 198 14.13 6.97 9.36
N ASP A 199 13.10 7.39 8.62
CA ASP A 199 11.75 7.52 9.17
C ASP A 199 11.16 6.19 9.65
N VAL A 200 11.66 5.06 9.16
CA VAL A 200 11.25 3.73 9.64
C VAL A 200 11.81 3.37 11.01
N ASP A 201 12.90 3.99 11.45
CA ASP A 201 13.65 3.58 12.65
C ASP A 201 12.78 3.69 13.90
N LYS A 202 12.01 4.79 14.05
CA LYS A 202 11.09 4.96 15.17
C LYS A 202 9.94 3.97 15.17
N VAL A 203 9.44 3.60 14.00
CA VAL A 203 8.41 2.56 13.86
C VAL A 203 8.96 1.22 14.33
N HIS A 204 10.18 0.89 13.90
CA HIS A 204 10.85 -0.34 14.30
C HIS A 204 11.17 -0.40 15.80
N GLU A 205 11.58 0.71 16.40
CA GLU A 205 11.79 0.81 17.86
C GLU A 205 10.51 0.45 18.62
N ILE A 206 9.38 1.05 18.25
CA ILE A 206 8.08 0.76 18.88
C ILE A 206 7.65 -0.69 18.64
N MET A 207 7.88 -1.23 17.44
CA MET A 207 7.59 -2.64 17.15
C MET A 207 8.41 -3.59 18.03
N ASP A 208 9.68 -3.24 18.32
CA ASP A 208 10.54 -4.02 19.21
C ASP A 208 10.06 -3.94 20.66
N GLU A 209 9.63 -2.76 21.12
CA GLU A 209 9.02 -2.59 22.43
C GLU A 209 7.74 -3.44 22.60
N GLU A 210 6.91 -3.51 21.57
CA GLU A 210 5.68 -4.32 21.55
C GLU A 210 5.95 -5.82 21.27
N GLY A 211 7.21 -6.19 20.97
CA GLY A 211 7.61 -7.57 20.66
C GLY A 211 7.03 -8.11 19.35
N ARG A 212 6.62 -7.24 18.42
CA ARG A 212 5.97 -7.63 17.17
C ARG A 212 6.42 -6.80 15.98
N ARG A 213 7.17 -7.42 15.08
CA ARG A 213 7.56 -6.85 13.79
C ARG A 213 6.58 -7.26 12.69
N VAL A 214 6.10 -6.27 11.93
CA VAL A 214 5.30 -6.47 10.71
C VAL A 214 5.89 -5.61 9.59
N PRO A 215 5.62 -5.91 8.31
CA PRO A 215 6.06 -5.07 7.20
C PRO A 215 5.59 -3.63 7.32
N VAL A 216 6.50 -2.70 7.02
CA VAL A 216 6.23 -1.26 6.98
C VAL A 216 6.23 -0.77 5.54
N ILE A 217 5.15 -0.11 5.15
CA ILE A 217 4.93 0.45 3.82
C ILE A 217 5.21 1.96 3.86
N ALA A 218 6.16 2.43 3.07
CA ALA A 218 6.42 3.86 2.92
C ALA A 218 5.37 4.51 2.01
N LYS A 219 4.68 5.52 2.49
CA LYS A 219 3.81 6.35 1.65
C LYS A 219 4.63 7.48 1.03
N LEU A 220 4.68 7.47 -0.30
CA LEU A 220 5.43 8.45 -1.09
C LEU A 220 4.48 9.60 -1.43
N GLU A 221 4.58 10.67 -0.65
CA GLU A 221 3.67 11.82 -0.64
C GLU A 221 4.41 13.15 -0.71
N LYS A 222 5.74 13.14 -0.56
CA LYS A 222 6.58 14.32 -0.40
C LYS A 222 7.67 14.41 -1.48
N PRO A 223 8.09 15.64 -1.88
CA PRO A 223 9.20 15.84 -2.80
C PRO A 223 10.49 15.16 -2.32
N GLU A 224 10.78 15.20 -1.02
CA GLU A 224 11.97 14.58 -0.44
C GLU A 224 11.97 13.05 -0.67
N ALA A 225 10.78 12.42 -0.68
CA ALA A 225 10.67 10.99 -1.01
C ALA A 225 10.96 10.72 -2.49
N VAL A 226 10.71 11.69 -3.39
CA VAL A 226 11.07 11.59 -4.81
C VAL A 226 12.58 11.57 -4.98
N ASP A 227 13.29 12.42 -4.24
CA ASP A 227 14.76 12.54 -4.28
C ASP A 227 15.43 11.33 -3.60
N ALA A 228 14.91 10.88 -2.47
CA ALA A 228 15.44 9.77 -1.68
C ALA A 228 14.85 8.39 -2.06
N LEU A 229 14.16 8.27 -3.20
CA LEU A 229 13.33 7.12 -3.56
C LEU A 229 14.04 5.77 -3.41
N GLU A 230 15.24 5.63 -3.96
CA GLU A 230 15.96 4.35 -3.94
C GLU A 230 16.32 3.93 -2.51
N SER A 231 16.80 4.86 -1.69
CA SER A 231 17.15 4.59 -0.28
C SER A 231 15.92 4.26 0.56
N ILE A 232 14.78 4.90 0.30
CA ILE A 232 13.50 4.59 0.96
C ILE A 232 13.03 3.19 0.57
N VAL A 233 13.04 2.84 -0.72
CA VAL A 233 12.66 1.49 -1.18
C VAL A 233 13.52 0.41 -0.53
N LEU A 234 14.82 0.66 -0.32
CA LEU A 234 15.70 -0.29 0.35
C LEU A 234 15.40 -0.44 1.84
N ALA A 235 15.05 0.64 2.52
CA ALA A 235 14.82 0.65 3.97
C ALA A 235 13.45 0.07 4.37
N PHE A 236 12.43 0.27 3.55
CA PHE A 236 11.06 -0.18 3.82
C PHE A 236 10.76 -1.54 3.18
N ASP A 237 9.66 -2.18 3.61
CA ASP A 237 9.24 -3.50 3.12
C ASP A 237 8.37 -3.43 1.86
N ALA A 238 7.70 -2.31 1.65
CA ALA A 238 6.86 -2.01 0.49
C ALA A 238 6.71 -0.49 0.34
N ILE A 239 6.15 -0.03 -0.78
CA ILE A 239 5.82 1.38 -0.99
C ILE A 239 4.37 1.56 -1.42
N MET A 240 3.82 2.73 -1.10
CA MET A 240 2.52 3.19 -1.57
C MET A 240 2.70 4.55 -2.25
N ILE A 241 2.32 4.64 -3.51
CA ILE A 241 2.33 5.90 -4.27
C ILE A 241 0.99 6.57 -4.01
N ALA A 242 0.96 7.51 -3.07
CA ALA A 242 -0.25 8.23 -2.65
C ALA A 242 -0.39 9.52 -3.49
N ARG A 243 -0.95 9.36 -4.68
CA ARG A 243 -0.95 10.38 -5.74
C ARG A 243 -1.74 11.65 -5.38
N GLY A 244 -2.73 11.54 -4.49
CA GLY A 244 -3.50 12.70 -4.02
C GLY A 244 -2.60 13.72 -3.33
N ASP A 245 -1.94 13.32 -2.24
CA ASP A 245 -1.04 14.18 -1.49
C ASP A 245 0.22 14.53 -2.31
N LEU A 246 0.78 13.57 -3.04
CA LEU A 246 1.94 13.82 -3.90
C LEU A 246 1.66 14.88 -4.98
N GLY A 247 0.47 14.84 -5.62
CA GLY A 247 0.10 15.81 -6.67
C GLY A 247 -0.21 17.21 -6.16
N VAL A 248 -0.34 17.39 -4.83
CA VAL A 248 -0.37 18.71 -4.20
C VAL A 248 1.04 19.24 -3.94
N GLU A 249 1.97 18.35 -3.64
CA GLU A 249 3.35 18.70 -3.25
C GLU A 249 4.32 18.85 -4.43
N VAL A 250 4.07 18.15 -5.53
CA VAL A 250 4.88 18.23 -6.76
C VAL A 250 4.03 18.63 -7.95
N PRO A 251 4.61 19.17 -9.06
CA PRO A 251 3.88 19.45 -10.28
C PRO A 251 3.12 18.21 -10.76
N LEU A 252 1.82 18.37 -11.02
CA LEU A 252 0.90 17.27 -11.33
C LEU A 252 1.35 16.42 -12.51
N GLU A 253 1.94 17.06 -13.53
CA GLU A 253 2.47 16.41 -14.73
C GLU A 253 3.68 15.49 -14.45
N GLN A 254 4.33 15.62 -13.30
CA GLN A 254 5.45 14.75 -12.90
C GLN A 254 4.99 13.46 -12.22
N VAL A 255 3.79 13.46 -11.64
CA VAL A 255 3.26 12.31 -10.87
C VAL A 255 3.24 11.01 -11.68
N PRO A 256 2.77 10.95 -12.94
CA PRO A 256 2.76 9.73 -13.73
C PRO A 256 4.17 9.15 -13.99
N LEU A 257 5.15 10.03 -14.24
CA LEU A 257 6.54 9.60 -14.49
C LEU A 257 7.20 9.10 -13.20
N PHE A 258 6.92 9.77 -12.09
CA PHE A 258 7.36 9.31 -10.77
C PHE A 258 6.78 7.94 -10.43
N GLN A 259 5.48 7.73 -10.67
CA GLN A 259 4.82 6.43 -10.48
C GLN A 259 5.55 5.30 -11.21
N LYS A 260 5.84 5.50 -12.50
CA LYS A 260 6.55 4.49 -13.31
C LYS A 260 7.95 4.19 -12.76
N ARG A 261 8.71 5.24 -12.41
CA ARG A 261 10.04 5.11 -11.82
C ARG A 261 10.00 4.38 -10.47
N ALA A 262 9.08 4.75 -9.59
CA ALA A 262 8.93 4.14 -8.27
C ALA A 262 8.56 2.65 -8.35
N ILE A 263 7.61 2.28 -9.23
CA ILE A 263 7.23 0.89 -9.48
C ILE A 263 8.44 0.10 -9.99
N GLN A 264 9.19 0.63 -10.96
CA GLN A 264 10.35 -0.06 -11.51
C GLN A 264 11.43 -0.33 -10.45
N ILE A 265 11.80 0.68 -9.66
CA ILE A 265 12.80 0.54 -8.59
C ILE A 265 12.34 -0.46 -7.53
N ALA A 266 11.08 -0.39 -7.11
CA ALA A 266 10.53 -1.32 -6.12
C ALA A 266 10.55 -2.77 -6.64
N ARG A 267 10.14 -3.00 -7.88
CA ARG A 267 10.20 -4.33 -8.52
C ARG A 267 11.63 -4.86 -8.60
N GLU A 268 12.62 -4.03 -8.95
CA GLU A 268 14.02 -4.43 -8.97
C GLU A 268 14.53 -4.87 -7.61
N ASN A 269 13.94 -4.35 -6.53
CA ASN A 269 14.27 -4.70 -5.14
C ASN A 269 13.32 -5.72 -4.50
N ALA A 270 12.40 -6.30 -5.27
CA ALA A 270 11.37 -7.24 -4.80
C ALA A 270 10.51 -6.68 -3.66
N LYS A 271 10.17 -5.38 -3.75
CA LYS A 271 9.29 -4.68 -2.82
C LYS A 271 7.92 -4.49 -3.45
N PRO A 272 6.83 -4.91 -2.79
CA PRO A 272 5.47 -4.67 -3.29
C PRO A 272 5.15 -3.18 -3.43
N VAL A 273 4.32 -2.84 -4.41
CA VAL A 273 3.89 -1.47 -4.70
C VAL A 273 2.38 -1.36 -4.73
N ILE A 274 1.85 -0.42 -3.97
CA ILE A 274 0.44 0.00 -4.03
C ILE A 274 0.35 1.31 -4.80
N VAL A 275 -0.49 1.39 -5.84
CA VAL A 275 -0.90 2.66 -6.44
C VAL A 275 -2.22 3.09 -5.83
N ALA A 276 -2.24 4.29 -5.26
CA ALA A 276 -3.32 4.75 -4.40
C ALA A 276 -3.87 6.12 -4.81
N THR A 277 -5.07 6.38 -4.32
CA THR A 277 -5.86 7.62 -4.42
C THR A 277 -6.39 7.95 -5.81
N GLN A 278 -7.66 8.35 -5.84
CA GLN A 278 -8.38 8.80 -7.03
C GLN A 278 -8.37 7.77 -8.18
N MET A 279 -8.44 6.47 -7.85
CA MET A 279 -8.43 5.41 -8.87
C MET A 279 -9.78 5.31 -9.60
N LEU A 280 -10.89 5.26 -8.85
CA LEU A 280 -12.27 5.25 -9.35
C LEU A 280 -13.12 6.26 -8.57
N ASP A 281 -12.58 7.44 -8.30
CA ASP A 281 -13.11 8.47 -7.39
C ASP A 281 -14.56 8.85 -7.72
N SER A 282 -14.90 8.95 -9.01
CA SER A 282 -16.27 9.24 -9.44
C SER A 282 -17.29 8.20 -8.96
N MET A 283 -16.85 6.98 -8.65
CA MET A 283 -17.71 5.91 -8.14
C MET A 283 -18.05 6.04 -6.65
N ILE A 284 -17.55 7.06 -5.97
CA ILE A 284 -18.09 7.46 -4.64
C ILE A 284 -19.58 7.78 -4.78
N SER A 285 -19.97 8.45 -5.86
CA SER A 285 -21.35 8.91 -6.10
C SER A 285 -22.00 8.35 -7.38
N ASN A 286 -21.27 7.60 -8.20
CA ASN A 286 -21.77 7.05 -9.46
C ASN A 286 -21.56 5.53 -9.55
N LEU A 287 -22.44 4.85 -10.27
CA LEU A 287 -22.33 3.39 -10.47
C LEU A 287 -21.31 2.97 -11.53
N ARG A 288 -20.76 3.92 -12.30
CA ARG A 288 -19.77 3.67 -13.34
C ARG A 288 -18.65 4.69 -13.25
N PRO A 289 -17.38 4.27 -13.49
CA PRO A 289 -16.26 5.19 -13.54
C PRO A 289 -16.25 5.98 -14.86
N THR A 290 -15.44 7.01 -14.90
CA THR A 290 -15.08 7.70 -16.13
C THR A 290 -14.11 6.86 -16.98
N ARG A 291 -14.00 7.19 -18.27
CA ARG A 291 -13.00 6.55 -19.15
C ARG A 291 -11.57 6.86 -18.73
N ALA A 292 -11.34 8.06 -18.19
CA ALA A 292 -10.02 8.46 -17.67
C ALA A 292 -9.60 7.60 -16.49
N GLU A 293 -10.51 7.34 -15.53
CA GLU A 293 -10.26 6.48 -14.38
C GLU A 293 -10.00 5.03 -14.80
N ALA A 294 -10.78 4.48 -15.74
CA ALA A 294 -10.53 3.14 -16.25
C ALA A 294 -9.15 3.03 -16.94
N SER A 295 -8.75 4.08 -17.67
CA SER A 295 -7.42 4.16 -18.28
C SER A 295 -6.30 4.28 -17.24
N ASP A 296 -6.53 5.02 -16.17
CA ASP A 296 -5.57 5.20 -15.08
C ASP A 296 -5.32 3.88 -14.32
N VAL A 297 -6.38 3.17 -13.96
CA VAL A 297 -6.27 1.83 -13.36
C VAL A 297 -5.50 0.87 -14.26
N ALA A 298 -5.85 0.81 -15.54
CA ALA A 298 -5.15 -0.03 -16.51
C ALA A 298 -3.67 0.36 -16.62
N ASN A 299 -3.35 1.66 -16.63
CA ASN A 299 -1.97 2.14 -16.67
C ASN A 299 -1.16 1.70 -15.42
N ALA A 300 -1.73 1.80 -14.21
CA ALA A 300 -1.07 1.33 -12.99
C ALA A 300 -0.75 -0.18 -13.04
N VAL A 301 -1.68 -0.99 -13.56
CA VAL A 301 -1.49 -2.43 -13.77
C VAL A 301 -0.36 -2.69 -14.76
N LEU A 302 -0.36 -2.00 -15.90
CA LEU A 302 0.63 -2.15 -16.96
C LEU A 302 2.01 -1.59 -16.58
N ASP A 303 2.08 -0.64 -15.65
CA ASP A 303 3.34 -0.20 -15.05
C ASP A 303 3.97 -1.29 -14.15
N GLY A 304 3.18 -2.27 -13.70
CA GLY A 304 3.62 -3.41 -12.90
C GLY A 304 3.39 -3.26 -11.40
N ALA A 305 2.38 -2.49 -10.98
CA ALA A 305 1.97 -2.41 -9.58
C ALA A 305 1.53 -3.77 -9.04
N ASP A 306 1.84 -4.06 -7.78
CA ASP A 306 1.33 -5.25 -7.07
C ASP A 306 -0.14 -5.09 -6.70
N ALA A 307 -0.54 -3.88 -6.34
CA ALA A 307 -1.90 -3.59 -5.91
C ALA A 307 -2.35 -2.19 -6.34
N VAL A 308 -3.67 -2.06 -6.48
CA VAL A 308 -4.39 -0.79 -6.65
C VAL A 308 -5.32 -0.59 -5.45
N MET A 309 -5.49 0.64 -4.98
CA MET A 309 -6.23 0.95 -3.76
C MET A 309 -7.48 1.77 -4.04
N LEU A 310 -8.56 1.38 -3.38
CA LEU A 310 -9.82 2.12 -3.27
C LEU A 310 -9.89 2.80 -1.90
N SER A 311 -10.21 4.08 -1.87
CA SER A 311 -10.27 4.93 -0.68
C SER A 311 -11.72 5.27 -0.32
N GLY A 312 -12.18 6.45 -0.67
CA GLY A 312 -13.57 6.90 -0.48
C GLY A 312 -14.59 6.00 -1.19
N GLU A 313 -14.20 5.43 -2.31
CA GLU A 313 -15.02 4.57 -3.15
C GLU A 313 -15.60 3.37 -2.38
N THR A 314 -14.83 2.82 -1.44
CA THR A 314 -15.29 1.68 -0.61
C THR A 314 -15.65 2.08 0.81
N SER A 315 -15.11 3.18 1.35
CA SER A 315 -15.37 3.58 2.73
C SER A 315 -16.68 4.34 2.92
N VAL A 316 -17.07 5.16 1.94
CA VAL A 316 -18.26 6.03 1.97
C VAL A 316 -19.06 6.00 0.67
N GLY A 317 -18.62 5.26 -0.34
CA GLY A 317 -19.27 5.19 -1.65
C GLY A 317 -20.67 4.54 -1.61
N ILE A 318 -21.45 4.81 -2.63
CA ILE A 318 -22.85 4.35 -2.74
C ILE A 318 -23.02 2.85 -2.98
N ASP A 319 -22.01 2.20 -3.62
CA ASP A 319 -22.00 0.75 -3.88
C ASP A 319 -20.57 0.17 -3.86
N PRO A 320 -19.99 -0.02 -2.67
CA PRO A 320 -18.63 -0.49 -2.51
C PRO A 320 -18.32 -1.82 -3.22
N GLN A 321 -19.24 -2.76 -3.21
CA GLN A 321 -19.03 -4.06 -3.87
C GLN A 321 -18.97 -3.92 -5.40
N ASN A 322 -19.80 -3.05 -5.98
CA ASN A 322 -19.76 -2.78 -7.42
C ASN A 322 -18.45 -2.10 -7.82
N VAL A 323 -17.92 -1.20 -6.99
CA VAL A 323 -16.62 -0.57 -7.21
C VAL A 323 -15.51 -1.62 -7.29
N VAL A 324 -15.46 -2.56 -6.33
CA VAL A 324 -14.46 -3.64 -6.32
C VAL A 324 -14.61 -4.55 -7.55
N ARG A 325 -15.84 -4.92 -7.91
CA ARG A 325 -16.08 -5.70 -9.14
C ARG A 325 -15.66 -4.97 -10.40
N THR A 326 -15.89 -3.66 -10.47
CA THR A 326 -15.50 -2.81 -11.61
C THR A 326 -13.98 -2.72 -11.69
N MET A 327 -13.30 -2.45 -10.58
CA MET A 327 -11.84 -2.46 -10.48
C MET A 327 -11.28 -3.82 -10.95
N SER A 328 -11.84 -4.92 -10.45
CA SER A 328 -11.42 -6.27 -10.82
C SER A 328 -11.52 -6.53 -12.33
N LYS A 329 -12.62 -6.09 -12.98
CA LYS A 329 -12.79 -6.22 -14.42
C LYS A 329 -11.77 -5.43 -15.22
N ILE A 330 -11.48 -4.18 -14.82
CA ILE A 330 -10.48 -3.34 -15.50
C ILE A 330 -9.09 -3.97 -15.38
N VAL A 331 -8.74 -4.40 -14.17
CA VAL A 331 -7.45 -5.06 -13.89
C VAL A 331 -7.29 -6.32 -14.73
N THR A 332 -8.26 -7.23 -14.70
CA THR A 332 -8.20 -8.49 -15.46
C THR A 332 -8.05 -8.23 -16.96
N ASN A 333 -8.82 -7.28 -17.50
CA ASN A 333 -8.73 -6.93 -18.92
C ASN A 333 -7.36 -6.31 -19.29
N ALA A 334 -6.77 -5.50 -18.41
CA ALA A 334 -5.44 -4.94 -18.61
C ALA A 334 -4.36 -6.05 -18.58
N GLU A 335 -4.47 -7.01 -17.68
CA GLU A 335 -3.54 -8.15 -17.57
C GLU A 335 -3.62 -9.10 -18.78
N GLU A 336 -4.83 -9.32 -19.31
CA GLU A 336 -5.03 -10.17 -20.52
C GLU A 336 -4.56 -9.49 -21.80
N GLY A 337 -4.77 -8.18 -21.93
CA GLY A 337 -4.51 -7.41 -23.16
C GLY A 337 -3.14 -6.74 -23.23
N GLY A 338 -2.43 -6.63 -22.12
CA GLY A 338 -1.20 -5.88 -22.04
C GLY A 338 0.01 -6.66 -21.57
N LYS A 339 1.15 -5.97 -21.52
CA LYS A 339 2.41 -6.52 -21.01
C LYS A 339 3.07 -5.54 -20.06
N VAL A 340 3.50 -6.04 -18.92
CA VAL A 340 4.30 -5.27 -17.95
C VAL A 340 5.74 -5.21 -18.46
N PRO A 341 6.43 -4.05 -18.38
CA PRO A 341 7.83 -3.95 -18.76
C PRO A 341 8.70 -4.95 -17.99
N PRO A 342 9.71 -5.57 -18.63
CA PRO A 342 10.65 -6.42 -17.91
C PRO A 342 11.45 -5.61 -16.88
N LEU A 343 12.12 -6.31 -15.96
CA LEU A 343 13.10 -5.67 -15.09
C LEU A 343 14.24 -5.08 -15.94
N THR A 344 14.68 -3.88 -15.63
CA THR A 344 15.79 -3.22 -16.33
C THR A 344 17.11 -3.95 -16.10
N HIS A 345 17.29 -4.51 -14.90
CA HIS A 345 18.48 -5.23 -14.53
C HIS A 345 18.19 -6.68 -14.17
N VAL A 346 18.94 -7.60 -14.72
CA VAL A 346 18.90 -9.00 -14.33
C VAL A 346 19.39 -9.12 -12.88
N PRO A 347 18.66 -9.83 -11.99
CA PRO A 347 19.06 -10.01 -10.62
C PRO A 347 20.46 -10.63 -10.48
N ARG A 348 21.28 -10.08 -9.58
CA ARG A 348 22.65 -10.56 -9.31
C ARG A 348 22.85 -11.19 -7.95
N THR A 349 21.88 -11.04 -7.04
CA THR A 349 21.95 -11.71 -5.72
C THR A 349 21.60 -13.19 -5.87
N LYS A 350 22.17 -14.06 -5.00
CA LYS A 350 21.89 -15.51 -4.99
C LYS A 350 20.37 -15.78 -5.08
N ARG A 351 19.58 -15.21 -4.18
CA ARG A 351 18.11 -15.39 -4.15
C ARG A 351 17.42 -14.85 -5.40
N GLY A 352 17.90 -13.73 -5.91
CA GLY A 352 17.36 -13.13 -7.14
C GLY A 352 17.63 -13.97 -8.37
N VAL A 353 18.86 -14.49 -8.52
CA VAL A 353 19.23 -15.37 -9.64
C VAL A 353 18.44 -16.67 -9.59
N VAL A 354 18.35 -17.32 -8.42
CA VAL A 354 17.57 -18.56 -8.25
C VAL A 354 16.09 -18.34 -8.61
N SER A 355 15.48 -17.24 -8.14
CA SER A 355 14.07 -16.92 -8.47
C SER A 355 13.87 -16.65 -9.97
N TYR A 356 14.80 -15.94 -10.60
CA TYR A 356 14.77 -15.65 -12.03
C TYR A 356 14.88 -16.94 -12.85
N SER A 357 15.81 -17.84 -12.49
CA SER A 357 15.99 -19.13 -13.14
C SER A 357 14.79 -20.05 -12.97
N ALA A 358 14.17 -20.06 -11.78
CA ALA A 358 12.97 -20.85 -11.54
C ALA A 358 11.81 -20.44 -12.47
N ARG A 359 11.60 -19.14 -12.67
CA ARG A 359 10.62 -18.62 -13.62
C ARG A 359 10.97 -19.03 -15.07
N ASP A 360 12.23 -18.84 -15.50
CA ASP A 360 12.66 -19.17 -16.85
C ASP A 360 12.51 -20.67 -17.15
N ILE A 361 12.88 -21.52 -16.21
CA ILE A 361 12.68 -22.98 -16.30
C ILE A 361 11.19 -23.31 -16.44
N ALA A 362 10.36 -22.74 -15.56
CA ALA A 362 8.93 -23.02 -15.55
C ALA A 362 8.24 -22.62 -16.86
N GLU A 363 8.55 -21.43 -17.38
CA GLU A 363 8.00 -20.95 -18.66
C GLU A 363 8.46 -21.79 -19.86
N ARG A 364 9.75 -22.16 -19.93
CA ARG A 364 10.28 -22.99 -21.02
C ARG A 364 9.74 -24.42 -21.03
N LEU A 365 9.47 -24.96 -19.83
CA LEU A 365 8.89 -26.30 -19.69
C LEU A 365 7.36 -26.31 -19.80
N ASN A 366 6.72 -25.14 -19.98
CA ASN A 366 5.26 -24.99 -19.91
C ASN A 366 4.66 -25.63 -18.65
N ALA A 367 5.31 -25.39 -17.50
CA ALA A 367 4.85 -25.89 -16.21
C ALA A 367 3.44 -25.35 -15.89
N LYS A 368 2.69 -26.08 -15.07
CA LYS A 368 1.34 -25.65 -14.64
C LYS A 368 1.35 -24.52 -13.63
N ALA A 369 2.41 -24.44 -12.81
CA ALA A 369 2.58 -23.41 -11.78
C ALA A 369 4.05 -23.28 -11.36
N ILE A 370 4.37 -22.15 -10.75
CA ILE A 370 5.56 -21.95 -9.93
C ILE A 370 5.12 -22.02 -8.46
N VAL A 371 5.72 -22.90 -7.69
CA VAL A 371 5.43 -23.09 -6.26
C VAL A 371 6.58 -22.52 -5.45
N ALA A 372 6.30 -21.48 -4.65
CA ALA A 372 7.27 -20.89 -3.73
C ALA A 372 6.98 -21.37 -2.31
N PHE A 373 7.89 -22.19 -1.75
CA PHE A 373 7.83 -22.53 -0.33
C PHE A 373 8.63 -21.51 0.48
N THR A 374 7.97 -20.78 1.39
CA THR A 374 8.56 -19.60 2.01
C THR A 374 8.19 -19.43 3.48
N THR A 375 9.20 -19.11 4.31
CA THR A 375 9.02 -18.81 5.74
C THR A 375 8.68 -17.34 5.99
N SER A 376 9.26 -16.41 5.21
CA SER A 376 9.11 -14.96 5.39
C SER A 376 8.36 -14.26 4.26
N GLY A 377 7.99 -14.98 3.20
CA GLY A 377 7.39 -14.41 2.00
C GLY A 377 8.42 -13.91 0.96
N ASP A 378 9.71 -13.80 1.28
CA ASP A 378 10.72 -13.23 0.39
C ASP A 378 10.83 -13.98 -0.95
N THR A 379 10.82 -15.31 -0.93
CA THR A 379 10.87 -16.13 -2.15
C THR A 379 9.68 -15.84 -3.08
N ALA A 380 8.47 -15.77 -2.53
CA ALA A 380 7.27 -15.48 -3.30
C ALA A 380 7.32 -14.07 -3.92
N LYS A 381 7.75 -13.04 -3.15
CA LYS A 381 7.92 -11.66 -3.66
C LYS A 381 8.94 -11.58 -4.80
N ARG A 382 10.04 -12.35 -4.71
CA ARG A 382 11.09 -12.39 -5.75
C ARG A 382 10.62 -13.03 -7.04
N VAL A 383 9.74 -14.01 -6.98
CA VAL A 383 9.10 -14.60 -8.17
C VAL A 383 8.02 -13.67 -8.70
N ALA A 384 7.16 -13.13 -7.84
CA ALA A 384 6.05 -12.24 -8.20
C ALA A 384 6.49 -11.04 -9.04
N ARG A 385 7.59 -10.37 -8.66
CA ARG A 385 8.12 -9.20 -9.38
C ARG A 385 8.47 -9.45 -10.85
N LEU A 386 8.63 -10.71 -11.24
CA LEU A 386 8.97 -11.11 -12.61
C LEU A 386 7.74 -11.16 -13.51
N HIS A 387 6.53 -11.05 -12.96
CA HIS A 387 5.26 -11.05 -13.67
C HIS A 387 5.15 -12.19 -14.68
N SER A 388 5.43 -13.44 -14.22
CA SER A 388 5.28 -14.64 -15.05
C SER A 388 3.83 -14.83 -15.50
N SER A 389 3.65 -15.43 -16.68
CA SER A 389 2.33 -15.86 -17.15
C SER A 389 1.77 -17.06 -16.38
N LEU A 390 2.62 -17.78 -15.64
CA LEU A 390 2.24 -18.96 -14.86
C LEU A 390 1.67 -18.57 -13.49
N PRO A 391 0.74 -19.35 -12.90
CA PRO A 391 0.31 -19.18 -11.53
C PRO A 391 1.48 -19.24 -10.55
N LEU A 392 1.47 -18.35 -9.54
CA LEU A 392 2.40 -18.38 -8.42
C LEU A 392 1.66 -18.86 -7.16
N LEU A 393 2.04 -20.03 -6.66
CA LEU A 393 1.48 -20.66 -5.48
C LEU A 393 2.48 -20.55 -4.33
N ALA A 394 2.13 -19.84 -3.27
CA ALA A 394 3.00 -19.60 -2.13
C ALA A 394 2.57 -20.43 -0.92
N PHE A 395 3.40 -21.36 -0.52
CA PHE A 395 3.20 -22.20 0.67
C PHE A 395 4.00 -21.65 1.84
N THR A 396 3.35 -21.51 2.99
CA THR A 396 3.99 -21.03 4.22
C THR A 396 3.36 -21.70 5.45
N PRO A 397 4.17 -22.05 6.48
CA PRO A 397 3.63 -22.52 7.75
C PRO A 397 3.11 -21.40 8.66
N HIS A 398 3.31 -20.13 8.28
CA HIS A 398 3.01 -18.98 9.13
C HIS A 398 1.75 -18.24 8.66
N PRO A 399 0.65 -18.22 9.45
CA PRO A 399 -0.58 -17.52 9.12
C PRO A 399 -0.37 -16.01 8.82
N ALA A 400 0.51 -15.35 9.58
CA ALA A 400 0.83 -13.95 9.37
C ALA A 400 1.46 -13.70 8.00
N VAL A 401 2.38 -14.56 7.55
CA VAL A 401 3.01 -14.45 6.23
C VAL A 401 1.99 -14.71 5.13
N ARG A 402 1.06 -15.66 5.33
CA ARG A 402 -0.06 -15.88 4.39
C ARG A 402 -0.86 -14.61 4.19
N SER A 403 -1.23 -13.92 5.27
CA SER A 403 -1.98 -12.64 5.20
C SER A 403 -1.16 -11.51 4.59
N GLN A 404 0.13 -11.40 4.89
CA GLN A 404 1.03 -10.39 4.31
C GLN A 404 1.21 -10.57 2.81
N LEU A 405 1.28 -11.81 2.33
CA LEU A 405 1.40 -12.13 0.90
C LEU A 405 0.12 -11.82 0.09
N ALA A 406 -1.00 -11.52 0.76
CA ALA A 406 -2.21 -11.04 0.08
C ALA A 406 -1.99 -9.70 -0.67
N LEU A 407 -0.93 -8.95 -0.37
CA LEU A 407 -0.51 -7.76 -1.10
C LEU A 407 0.40 -8.08 -2.31
N THR A 408 0.95 -9.28 -2.41
CA THR A 408 1.95 -9.65 -3.43
C THR A 408 1.29 -10.04 -4.74
N TRP A 409 1.73 -9.44 -5.85
CA TRP A 409 1.20 -9.70 -7.19
C TRP A 409 1.13 -11.19 -7.52
N GLY A 410 -0.01 -11.64 -8.00
CA GLY A 410 -0.24 -12.99 -8.49
C GLY A 410 -0.11 -14.11 -7.46
N ALA A 411 0.30 -13.85 -6.22
CA ALA A 411 0.47 -14.87 -5.20
C ALA A 411 -0.89 -15.42 -4.73
N GLU A 412 -1.09 -16.71 -4.91
CA GLU A 412 -2.12 -17.53 -4.29
C GLU A 412 -1.48 -18.26 -3.11
N THR A 413 -2.04 -18.10 -1.91
CA THR A 413 -1.33 -18.48 -0.68
C THR A 413 -1.99 -19.64 0.05
N PHE A 414 -1.17 -20.57 0.52
CA PHE A 414 -1.57 -21.80 1.21
C PHE A 414 -0.87 -21.92 2.55
N LEU A 415 -1.62 -22.31 3.58
CA LEU A 415 -1.02 -22.76 4.83
C LEU A 415 -0.58 -24.20 4.69
N SER A 416 0.67 -24.48 5.04
CA SER A 416 1.21 -25.82 5.16
C SER A 416 1.58 -26.12 6.62
N SER A 417 1.74 -27.39 6.94
CA SER A 417 2.45 -27.78 8.17
C SER A 417 3.94 -27.37 8.07
N GLU A 418 4.61 -27.31 9.22
CA GLU A 418 6.06 -27.23 9.24
C GLU A 418 6.67 -28.48 8.58
N VAL A 419 7.59 -28.24 7.65
CA VAL A 419 8.30 -29.30 6.93
C VAL A 419 9.75 -29.37 7.41
N LYS A 420 10.30 -30.56 7.53
CA LYS A 420 11.67 -30.81 8.03
C LYS A 420 12.64 -31.21 6.91
N SER A 421 12.12 -31.71 5.80
CA SER A 421 12.90 -32.16 4.66
C SER A 421 12.31 -31.65 3.36
N THR A 422 13.05 -31.83 2.27
CA THR A 422 12.58 -31.57 0.92
C THR A 422 11.45 -32.51 0.52
N ASP A 423 11.50 -33.75 0.98
CA ASP A 423 10.49 -34.77 0.70
C ASP A 423 9.16 -34.43 1.36
N ASP A 424 9.18 -34.01 2.65
CA ASP A 424 7.97 -33.51 3.34
C ASP A 424 7.35 -32.33 2.58
N MET A 425 8.22 -31.46 2.01
CA MET A 425 7.77 -30.30 1.24
C MET A 425 7.05 -30.75 -0.04
N MET A 426 7.61 -31.69 -0.79
CA MET A 426 6.99 -32.21 -2.01
C MET A 426 5.68 -32.94 -1.69
N GLU A 427 5.63 -33.72 -0.62
CA GLU A 427 4.41 -34.40 -0.18
C GLU A 427 3.30 -33.40 0.20
N ALA A 428 3.63 -32.33 0.94
CA ALA A 428 2.67 -31.28 1.29
C ALA A 428 2.11 -30.55 0.06
N ILE A 429 2.95 -30.32 -0.96
CA ILE A 429 2.54 -29.74 -2.24
C ILE A 429 1.62 -30.70 -2.99
N ASP A 430 2.01 -31.97 -3.12
CA ASP A 430 1.21 -32.99 -3.81
C ASP A 430 -0.17 -33.14 -3.18
N GLN A 431 -0.25 -33.28 -1.85
CA GLN A 431 -1.52 -33.37 -1.13
C GLN A 431 -2.41 -32.15 -1.34
N SER A 432 -1.81 -30.94 -1.30
CA SER A 432 -2.58 -29.71 -1.45
C SER A 432 -3.09 -29.51 -2.90
N LEU A 433 -2.25 -29.73 -3.89
CA LEU A 433 -2.61 -29.44 -5.29
C LEU A 433 -3.48 -30.53 -5.90
N LEU A 434 -3.23 -31.80 -5.63
CA LEU A 434 -4.08 -32.91 -6.10
C LEU A 434 -5.48 -32.91 -5.49
N GLY A 435 -5.66 -32.22 -4.35
CA GLY A 435 -6.99 -31.95 -3.79
C GLY A 435 -7.80 -30.89 -4.52
N MET A 436 -7.23 -30.24 -5.53
CA MET A 436 -7.88 -29.18 -6.30
C MET A 436 -8.22 -29.69 -7.70
N ASP A 437 -9.42 -29.41 -8.22
CA ASP A 437 -9.85 -29.79 -9.58
C ASP A 437 -8.94 -29.26 -10.70
N LYS A 438 -8.16 -28.23 -10.40
CA LYS A 438 -7.29 -27.51 -11.34
C LYS A 438 -6.00 -28.27 -11.69
N TYR A 439 -5.55 -29.16 -10.82
CA TYR A 439 -4.28 -29.89 -10.95
C TYR A 439 -4.51 -31.41 -10.99
N LYS A 440 -3.65 -32.11 -11.74
CA LYS A 440 -3.76 -33.55 -11.96
C LYS A 440 -2.43 -34.24 -11.71
N GLU A 441 -2.49 -35.53 -11.39
CA GLU A 441 -1.30 -36.40 -11.34
C GLU A 441 -0.54 -36.35 -12.67
N GLY A 442 0.76 -36.16 -12.60
CA GLY A 442 1.64 -36.00 -13.75
C GLY A 442 1.79 -34.54 -14.24
N ASP A 443 1.00 -33.59 -13.77
CA ASP A 443 1.21 -32.17 -14.08
C ASP A 443 2.59 -31.72 -13.57
N MET A 444 3.33 -31.02 -14.42
CA MET A 444 4.65 -30.51 -14.10
C MET A 444 4.55 -29.15 -13.40
N ILE A 445 5.24 -28.98 -12.29
CA ILE A 445 5.41 -27.73 -11.57
C ILE A 445 6.89 -27.44 -11.33
N VAL A 446 7.23 -26.18 -11.06
CA VAL A 446 8.57 -25.80 -10.62
C VAL A 446 8.51 -25.27 -9.21
N VAL A 447 9.19 -25.96 -8.30
CA VAL A 447 9.26 -25.61 -6.88
C VAL A 447 10.54 -24.84 -6.61
N ILE A 448 10.40 -23.72 -5.89
CA ILE A 448 11.51 -22.89 -5.41
C ILE A 448 11.43 -22.74 -3.91
N ALA A 449 12.52 -23.01 -3.21
CA ALA A 449 12.57 -23.00 -1.75
C ALA A 449 13.96 -22.70 -1.20
N GLY A 450 14.05 -22.54 0.11
CA GLY A 450 15.28 -22.58 0.88
C GLY A 450 15.48 -23.96 1.51
N THR A 451 16.67 -24.54 1.35
CA THR A 451 17.06 -25.79 2.02
C THR A 451 18.32 -25.57 2.85
N PRO A 452 18.39 -26.11 4.11
CA PRO A 452 17.30 -26.82 4.82
C PRO A 452 16.09 -25.93 5.08
N PRO A 453 14.88 -26.50 5.21
CA PRO A 453 13.66 -25.76 5.52
C PRO A 453 13.74 -24.98 6.85
N GLY A 454 12.94 -23.93 7.00
CA GLY A 454 12.85 -23.13 8.23
C GLY A 454 13.89 -22.02 8.38
N ILE A 455 14.89 -21.93 7.48
CA ILE A 455 15.90 -20.87 7.50
C ILE A 455 15.44 -19.72 6.57
N SER A 456 15.04 -18.61 7.17
CA SER A 456 14.64 -17.43 6.41
C SER A 456 15.79 -16.87 5.56
N GLY A 457 15.49 -16.42 4.34
CA GLY A 457 16.47 -15.80 3.44
C GLY A 457 17.43 -16.77 2.75
N ASN A 458 17.20 -18.08 2.80
CA ASN A 458 18.06 -19.10 2.21
C ASN A 458 17.49 -19.72 0.92
N THR A 459 16.86 -18.92 0.04
CA THR A 459 16.39 -19.42 -1.26
C THR A 459 17.57 -19.92 -2.11
N ASN A 460 17.70 -21.25 -2.29
CA ASN A 460 18.87 -21.90 -2.90
C ASN A 460 18.52 -23.18 -3.68
N MET A 461 17.24 -23.58 -3.76
CA MET A 461 16.78 -24.80 -4.42
C MET A 461 15.75 -24.47 -5.50
N ILE A 462 15.90 -25.16 -6.64
CA ILE A 462 14.88 -25.26 -7.68
C ILE A 462 14.68 -26.75 -7.96
N GLN A 463 13.45 -27.21 -7.98
CA GLN A 463 13.10 -28.58 -8.32
C GLN A 463 11.97 -28.59 -9.36
N VAL A 464 12.20 -29.31 -10.46
CA VAL A 464 11.14 -29.65 -11.41
C VAL A 464 10.47 -30.90 -10.86
N HIS A 465 9.17 -30.83 -10.60
CA HIS A 465 8.41 -31.87 -9.94
C HIS A 465 7.16 -32.24 -10.74
N GLN A 466 6.85 -33.51 -10.83
CA GLN A 466 5.58 -34.03 -11.37
C GLN A 466 4.67 -34.40 -10.21
N LEU A 467 3.46 -33.82 -10.17
CA LEU A 467 2.49 -34.08 -9.10
C LEU A 467 2.17 -35.58 -8.99
N GLY A 468 2.15 -36.09 -7.78
CA GLY A 468 1.89 -37.49 -7.45
C GLY A 468 3.13 -38.41 -7.56
N GLN A 469 4.30 -37.92 -7.95
CA GLN A 469 5.52 -38.72 -8.04
C GLN A 469 5.96 -39.22 -6.64
N THR A 470 5.92 -38.36 -5.65
CA THR A 470 6.30 -38.66 -4.26
C THR A 470 5.38 -39.72 -3.63
N LEU A 471 4.10 -39.76 -4.01
CA LEU A 471 3.12 -40.72 -3.50
C LEU A 471 3.28 -42.14 -4.09
N ARG A 472 4.04 -42.29 -5.19
CA ARG A 472 4.29 -43.59 -5.82
C ARG A 472 5.51 -44.30 -5.28
N GLU A 473 6.42 -43.57 -4.64
CA GLU A 473 7.66 -44.11 -4.07
C GLU A 473 7.51 -44.61 -2.65
N GLN A 474 6.32 -44.48 -2.06
CA GLN A 474 5.93 -45.04 -0.75
C GLN A 474 5.06 -46.29 -0.94
#